data_7be0fc0f2e408be9eb5b3067b4d198fa
#
_entry.id   7be0fc0f2e408be9eb5b3067b4d198fa
#
_cell.length_a   1.000
_cell.length_b   1.000
_cell.length_c   1.000
_cell.angle_alpha   90.00
_cell.angle_beta   90.00
_cell.angle_gamma   90.00
#
_symmetry.space_group_name_H-M   'P 1'
#
loop_
_entity.id
_entity.type
_entity.pdbx_description
1 polymer ?
#
loop_
_entity_poly.entity_id
_entity_poly.type
_entity_poly.pdbx_seq_one_letter_code
_entity_poly.pdbx_strand_id
1 'polypeptide(L)'
;FCDLLLVEADGSRRRPLKVPAVHEPVIPSFADMVVGVIGFDCIGKRICDTAHRPDDVAGFLGKRTDEPVTWMDVWKIIRSEDGLQKGVDGRRFLAYLNKADTLEDPCVAEKLMAQGQESGIMMICGSLQRSVNS
;
A
#
# COMPACT_ATOMS: atom_id res chain seq x y z
N PHE A 1 7.84 -29.43 5.75
CA PHE A 1 8.79 -28.43 6.30
C PHE A 1 9.05 -27.32 5.30
N CYS A 2 8.95 -26.06 5.71
CA CYS A 2 9.34 -24.95 4.89
C CYS A 2 9.95 -23.84 5.76
N ASP A 3 10.95 -23.13 5.18
CA ASP A 3 11.63 -22.03 5.85
C ASP A 3 10.86 -20.73 5.77
N LEU A 4 10.05 -20.57 4.72
CA LEU A 4 9.27 -19.35 4.47
C LEU A 4 7.92 -19.73 3.88
N LEU A 5 6.86 -19.20 4.46
CA LEU A 5 5.50 -19.35 3.96
C LEU A 5 4.92 -17.97 3.66
N LEU A 6 4.50 -17.76 2.41
CA LEU A 6 3.84 -16.53 2.00
C LEU A 6 2.35 -16.79 1.79
N VAL A 7 1.52 -15.94 2.40
CA VAL A 7 0.06 -16.05 2.32
C VAL A 7 -0.49 -14.72 1.82
N GLU A 8 -1.34 -14.76 0.79
CA GLU A 8 -2.08 -13.59 0.35
C GLU A 8 -3.29 -13.39 1.27
N ALA A 9 -3.24 -12.32 2.07
CA ALA A 9 -4.29 -12.04 3.06
C ALA A 9 -5.48 -11.29 2.48
N ASP A 10 -5.27 -10.52 1.42
CA ASP A 10 -6.36 -9.88 0.66
C ASP A 10 -5.90 -9.63 -0.78
N GLY A 11 -6.88 -9.42 -1.66
CA GLY A 11 -6.62 -9.10 -3.06
C GLY A 11 -7.15 -7.71 -3.43
N SER A 12 -6.64 -7.15 -4.51
CA SER A 12 -7.02 -5.83 -5.02
C SER A 12 -7.45 -5.83 -6.48
N ARG A 13 -7.65 -7.00 -7.06
CA ARG A 13 -7.95 -7.19 -8.49
C ARG A 13 -6.95 -6.46 -9.40
N ARG A 14 -5.66 -6.54 -9.05
CA ARG A 14 -4.54 -5.90 -9.77
C ARG A 14 -4.58 -4.37 -9.75
N ARG A 15 -5.38 -3.77 -8.88
CA ARG A 15 -5.39 -2.32 -8.70
C ARG A 15 -4.28 -1.91 -7.73
N PRO A 16 -3.59 -0.79 -7.98
CA PRO A 16 -2.45 -0.37 -7.15
C PRO A 16 -2.82 0.16 -5.78
N LEU A 17 -4.10 0.49 -5.55
CA LEU A 17 -4.53 1.14 -4.32
C LEU A 17 -5.81 0.51 -3.78
N LYS A 18 -5.85 0.34 -2.46
CA LYS A 18 -6.97 -0.28 -1.78
C LYS A 18 -7.00 0.12 -0.31
N VAL A 19 -8.19 0.19 0.25
CA VAL A 19 -8.43 0.24 1.70
C VAL A 19 -9.18 -1.04 2.08
N PRO A 20 -8.77 -1.75 3.15
CA PRO A 20 -9.40 -3.02 3.51
C PRO A 20 -10.89 -2.87 3.83
N ALA A 21 -11.69 -3.84 3.39
CA ALA A 21 -13.10 -3.95 3.78
C ALA A 21 -13.19 -4.42 5.23
N VAL A 22 -14.43 -4.45 5.76
CA VAL A 22 -14.66 -4.84 7.16
C VAL A 22 -14.07 -6.22 7.47
N HIS A 23 -14.20 -7.17 6.54
CA HIS A 23 -13.73 -8.55 6.69
C HIS A 23 -12.28 -8.77 6.24
N GLU A 24 -11.59 -7.73 5.84
CA GLU A 24 -10.21 -7.81 5.32
C GLU A 24 -9.24 -7.06 6.23
N PRO A 25 -7.95 -7.39 6.20
CA PRO A 25 -7.38 -8.60 5.61
C PRO A 25 -7.60 -9.82 6.51
N VAL A 26 -7.48 -11.02 5.93
CA VAL A 26 -7.50 -12.27 6.72
C VAL A 26 -6.05 -12.67 6.98
N ILE A 27 -5.50 -12.20 8.08
CA ILE A 27 -4.10 -12.48 8.46
C ILE A 27 -4.09 -13.74 9.33
N PRO A 28 -3.34 -14.79 8.93
CA PRO A 28 -3.23 -16.00 9.75
C PRO A 28 -2.67 -15.68 11.12
N SER A 29 -3.19 -16.37 12.15
CA SER A 29 -2.73 -16.17 13.54
C SER A 29 -1.24 -16.46 13.72
N PHE A 30 -0.67 -17.33 12.89
CA PHE A 30 0.74 -17.71 12.95
C PHE A 30 1.66 -16.75 12.17
N ALA A 31 1.13 -15.70 11.56
CA ALA A 31 1.96 -14.77 10.78
C ALA A 31 2.94 -14.02 11.68
N ASP A 32 4.20 -13.97 11.27
CA ASP A 32 5.25 -13.24 11.98
C ASP A 32 5.41 -11.81 11.48
N MET A 33 5.07 -11.59 10.22
CA MET A 33 5.27 -10.31 9.55
C MET A 33 4.15 -10.07 8.55
N VAL A 34 3.75 -8.82 8.41
CA VAL A 34 2.77 -8.39 7.43
C VAL A 34 3.46 -7.44 6.44
N VAL A 35 3.28 -7.70 5.15
CA VAL A 35 3.75 -6.82 4.09
C VAL A 35 2.53 -6.20 3.42
N GLY A 36 2.42 -4.88 3.50
CA GLY A 36 1.41 -4.12 2.78
C GLY A 36 1.97 -3.60 1.47
N VAL A 37 1.23 -3.72 0.38
CA VAL A 37 1.72 -3.35 -0.96
C VAL A 37 0.84 -2.26 -1.55
N ILE A 38 1.47 -1.19 -2.04
CA ILE A 38 0.83 -0.13 -2.82
C ILE A 38 1.65 0.08 -4.09
N GLY A 39 0.96 0.28 -5.23
CA GLY A 39 1.64 0.62 -6.46
C GLY A 39 1.74 2.13 -6.64
N PHE A 40 2.94 2.63 -6.92
CA PHE A 40 3.16 4.06 -7.18
C PHE A 40 2.40 4.59 -8.40
N ASP A 41 1.98 3.70 -9.29
CA ASP A 41 1.20 4.08 -10.47
C ASP A 41 -0.19 4.63 -10.12
N CYS A 42 -0.61 4.59 -8.84
CA CYS A 42 -1.84 5.25 -8.41
C CYS A 42 -1.70 6.78 -8.30
N ILE A 43 -0.48 7.29 -8.08
CA ILE A 43 -0.27 8.72 -7.80
C ILE A 43 -0.54 9.55 -9.04
N GLY A 44 -1.34 10.62 -8.88
CA GLY A 44 -1.75 11.50 -9.95
C GLY A 44 -2.99 11.05 -10.72
N LYS A 45 -3.47 9.84 -10.48
CA LYS A 45 -4.67 9.31 -11.14
C LYS A 45 -5.89 9.49 -10.26
N ARG A 46 -7.08 9.62 -10.87
CA ARG A 46 -8.32 9.73 -10.11
C ARG A 46 -8.56 8.42 -9.34
N ILE A 47 -9.14 8.55 -8.15
CA ILE A 47 -9.44 7.40 -7.31
C ILE A 47 -10.27 6.37 -8.08
N CYS A 48 -11.29 6.81 -8.84
CA CYS A 48 -12.15 5.90 -9.61
C CYS A 48 -11.41 5.13 -10.71
N ASP A 49 -10.26 5.64 -11.17
CA ASP A 49 -9.49 5.00 -12.24
C ASP A 49 -8.42 4.05 -11.74
N THR A 50 -8.06 4.13 -10.47
CA THR A 50 -6.88 3.42 -9.95
C THR A 50 -7.14 2.54 -8.74
N ALA A 51 -8.20 2.82 -7.96
CA ALA A 51 -8.45 2.09 -6.72
C ALA A 51 -9.36 0.89 -6.92
N HIS A 52 -9.10 -0.16 -6.15
CA HIS A 52 -10.06 -1.24 -5.95
C HIS A 52 -11.09 -0.74 -4.93
N ARG A 53 -12.37 -0.86 -5.25
CA ARG A 53 -13.48 -0.30 -4.44
C ARG A 53 -13.27 1.20 -4.18
N PRO A 54 -13.35 2.02 -5.23
CA PRO A 54 -13.00 3.45 -5.13
C PRO A 54 -13.82 4.23 -4.11
N ASP A 55 -15.09 3.84 -3.89
CA ASP A 55 -15.93 4.52 -2.88
C ASP A 55 -15.36 4.34 -1.47
N ASP A 56 -14.83 3.17 -1.15
CA ASP A 56 -14.20 2.91 0.14
C ASP A 56 -12.94 3.74 0.33
N VAL A 57 -12.12 3.84 -0.70
CA VAL A 57 -10.90 4.65 -0.66
C VAL A 57 -11.24 6.13 -0.53
N ALA A 58 -12.21 6.61 -1.30
CA ALA A 58 -12.63 8.00 -1.23
C ALA A 58 -13.19 8.35 0.16
N GLY A 59 -14.02 7.48 0.71
CA GLY A 59 -14.56 7.66 2.06
C GLY A 59 -13.45 7.71 3.12
N PHE A 60 -12.47 6.83 3.02
CA PHE A 60 -11.33 6.81 3.94
C PHE A 60 -10.52 8.12 3.85
N LEU A 61 -10.30 8.62 2.64
CA LEU A 61 -9.50 9.82 2.41
C LEU A 61 -10.28 11.13 2.62
N GLY A 62 -11.60 11.07 2.71
CA GLY A 62 -12.42 12.26 2.77
C GLY A 62 -12.42 13.04 1.45
N LYS A 63 -12.34 12.30 0.33
CA LYS A 63 -12.26 12.88 -1.02
C LYS A 63 -13.39 12.35 -1.89
N ARG A 64 -13.56 12.97 -3.08
CA ARG A 64 -14.46 12.44 -4.10
C ARG A 64 -13.70 11.40 -4.95
N THR A 65 -14.44 10.49 -5.58
CA THR A 65 -13.83 9.46 -6.42
C THR A 65 -13.16 10.03 -7.68
N ASP A 66 -13.52 11.23 -8.09
CA ASP A 66 -12.93 11.90 -9.27
C ASP A 66 -11.67 12.73 -8.93
N GLU A 67 -11.31 12.82 -7.66
CA GLU A 67 -10.10 13.54 -7.24
C GLU A 67 -8.85 12.68 -7.43
N PRO A 68 -7.71 13.32 -7.75
CA PRO A 68 -6.46 12.58 -7.93
C PRO A 68 -5.86 12.11 -6.60
N VAL A 69 -5.17 10.97 -6.65
CA VAL A 69 -4.41 10.46 -5.51
C VAL A 69 -3.10 11.21 -5.41
N THR A 70 -2.78 11.70 -4.21
CA THR A 70 -1.52 12.36 -3.90
C THR A 70 -0.63 11.46 -3.05
N TRP A 71 0.65 11.82 -2.92
CA TRP A 71 1.54 11.07 -2.03
C TRP A 71 1.11 11.19 -0.56
N MET A 72 0.46 12.28 -0.18
CA MET A 72 -0.07 12.44 1.18
C MET A 72 -1.23 11.47 1.43
N ASP A 73 -2.05 11.21 0.42
CA ASP A 73 -3.11 10.20 0.50
C ASP A 73 -2.52 8.81 0.72
N VAL A 74 -1.48 8.48 -0.03
CA VAL A 74 -0.77 7.19 0.11
C VAL A 74 -0.19 7.07 1.53
N TRP A 75 0.44 8.12 2.03
CA TRP A 75 0.97 8.13 3.38
C TRP A 75 -0.10 7.91 4.43
N LYS A 76 -1.26 8.56 4.27
CA LYS A 76 -2.40 8.39 5.18
C LYS A 76 -2.85 6.94 5.25
N ILE A 77 -2.91 6.26 4.10
CA ILE A 77 -3.27 4.85 4.04
C ILE A 77 -2.20 3.97 4.70
N ILE A 78 -0.93 4.24 4.43
CA ILE A 78 0.18 3.44 4.98
C ILE A 78 0.20 3.48 6.51
N ARG A 79 0.01 4.65 7.10
CA ARG A 79 0.15 4.83 8.55
C ARG A 79 -1.09 4.47 9.36
N SER A 80 -2.21 4.22 8.72
CA SER A 80 -3.49 4.04 9.42
C SER A 80 -3.74 2.59 9.82
N GLU A 81 -4.24 2.41 11.04
CA GLU A 81 -4.70 1.11 11.52
C GLU A 81 -5.98 0.64 10.81
N ASP A 82 -6.71 1.56 10.18
CA ASP A 82 -7.86 1.23 9.34
C ASP A 82 -7.47 1.12 7.85
N GLY A 83 -6.24 1.44 7.54
CA GLY A 83 -5.66 1.33 6.19
C GLY A 83 -4.74 0.14 6.05
N LEU A 84 -3.52 0.39 5.59
CA LEU A 84 -2.56 -0.66 5.27
C LEU A 84 -2.13 -1.48 6.50
N GLN A 85 -2.20 -0.90 7.69
CA GLN A 85 -1.81 -1.58 8.92
C GLN A 85 -2.96 -2.29 9.63
N LYS A 86 -4.13 -2.37 9.00
CA LYS A 86 -5.26 -3.06 9.60
C LYS A 86 -4.92 -4.54 9.84
N GLY A 87 -5.13 -5.00 11.07
CA GLY A 87 -4.89 -6.39 11.45
C GLY A 87 -3.44 -6.76 11.70
N VAL A 88 -2.51 -5.80 11.61
CA VAL A 88 -1.09 -6.07 11.90
C VAL A 88 -0.89 -6.52 13.35
N ASP A 89 -1.58 -5.87 14.30
CA ASP A 89 -1.75 -6.33 15.68
C ASP A 89 -0.42 -6.67 16.36
N GLY A 90 0.51 -5.73 16.36
CA GLY A 90 1.83 -5.88 17.00
C GLY A 90 2.85 -6.71 16.23
N ARG A 91 2.49 -7.31 15.10
CA ARG A 91 3.43 -8.02 14.23
C ARG A 91 4.37 -7.04 13.54
N ARG A 92 5.50 -7.54 13.06
CA ARG A 92 6.37 -6.72 12.22
C ARG A 92 5.62 -6.34 10.94
N PHE A 93 5.79 -5.09 10.52
CA PHE A 93 5.12 -4.55 9.35
C PHE A 93 6.12 -3.91 8.39
N LEU A 94 5.95 -4.18 7.10
CA LEU A 94 6.71 -3.57 6.02
C LEU A 94 5.75 -3.05 4.97
N ALA A 95 5.89 -1.78 4.60
CA ALA A 95 5.18 -1.23 3.45
C ALA A 95 6.08 -1.34 2.21
N TYR A 96 5.62 -2.05 1.20
CA TYR A 96 6.32 -2.19 -0.07
C TYR A 96 5.62 -1.33 -1.12
N LEU A 97 6.36 -0.35 -1.66
CA LEU A 97 5.88 0.57 -2.66
C LEU A 97 6.40 0.11 -4.02
N ASN A 98 5.53 -0.55 -4.78
CA ASN A 98 5.87 -1.16 -6.05
C ASN A 98 5.80 -0.17 -7.20
N LYS A 99 6.40 -0.51 -8.32
CA LYS A 99 6.37 0.27 -9.57
C LYS A 99 6.97 1.67 -9.41
N ALA A 100 8.08 1.77 -8.69
CA ALA A 100 8.78 3.04 -8.50
C ALA A 100 9.22 3.67 -9.83
N ASP A 101 9.42 2.86 -10.86
CA ASP A 101 9.77 3.31 -12.19
C ASP A 101 8.64 4.07 -12.91
N THR A 102 7.41 4.02 -12.40
CA THR A 102 6.28 4.75 -12.99
C THR A 102 6.15 6.18 -12.47
N LEU A 103 6.91 6.57 -11.45
CA LEU A 103 6.86 7.92 -10.88
C LEU A 103 7.44 8.94 -11.85
N GLU A 104 6.66 9.99 -12.14
CA GLU A 104 7.14 11.13 -12.93
C GLU A 104 8.10 11.99 -12.12
N ASP A 105 7.84 12.12 -10.81
CA ASP A 105 8.66 12.88 -9.88
C ASP A 105 9.28 11.95 -8.83
N PRO A 106 10.58 11.64 -8.93
CA PRO A 106 11.23 10.77 -7.96
C PRO A 106 11.26 11.33 -6.53
N CYS A 107 11.06 12.63 -6.36
CA CYS A 107 10.99 13.24 -5.03
C CYS A 107 9.80 12.72 -4.21
N VAL A 108 8.77 12.21 -4.86
CA VAL A 108 7.60 11.61 -4.18
C VAL A 108 8.03 10.42 -3.34
N ALA A 109 8.86 9.54 -3.89
CA ALA A 109 9.39 8.39 -3.14
C ALA A 109 10.21 8.84 -1.94
N GLU A 110 11.06 9.85 -2.14
CA GLU A 110 11.89 10.40 -1.06
C GLU A 110 11.04 10.98 0.07
N LYS A 111 9.98 11.71 -0.26
CA LYS A 111 9.05 12.28 0.72
C LYS A 111 8.37 11.19 1.55
N LEU A 112 7.90 10.13 0.89
CA LEU A 112 7.26 9.01 1.58
C LEU A 112 8.24 8.26 2.48
N MET A 113 9.44 7.99 1.98
CA MET A 113 10.48 7.30 2.77
C MET A 113 10.86 8.12 4.00
N ALA A 114 10.97 9.44 3.87
CA ALA A 114 11.26 10.32 5.00
C ALA A 114 10.16 10.27 6.07
N GLN A 115 8.90 10.29 5.65
CA GLN A 115 7.76 10.17 6.57
C GLN A 115 7.78 8.82 7.30
N GLY A 116 8.05 7.76 6.59
CA GLY A 116 8.15 6.43 7.18
C GLY A 116 9.26 6.36 8.23
N GLN A 117 10.41 6.92 7.92
CA GLN A 117 11.55 6.93 8.82
C GLN A 117 11.25 7.72 10.11
N GLU A 118 10.63 8.89 9.99
CA GLU A 118 10.22 9.68 11.16
C GLU A 118 9.20 8.97 12.04
N SER A 119 8.33 8.18 11.43
CA SER A 119 7.24 7.48 12.13
C SER A 119 7.62 6.08 12.59
N GLY A 120 8.82 5.61 12.29
CA GLY A 120 9.26 4.27 12.64
C GLY A 120 8.61 3.16 11.81
N ILE A 121 8.10 3.48 10.62
CA ILE A 121 7.51 2.50 9.71
C ILE A 121 8.56 2.10 8.68
N MET A 122 8.83 0.80 8.60
CA MET A 122 9.76 0.26 7.60
C MET A 122 9.11 0.28 6.22
N MET A 123 9.79 0.86 5.24
CA MET A 123 9.28 0.99 3.89
C MET A 123 10.37 0.67 2.87
N ILE A 124 9.98 -0.01 1.79
CA ILE A 124 10.86 -0.32 0.67
C ILE A 124 10.18 0.11 -0.62
N CYS A 125 10.92 0.77 -1.49
CA CYS A 125 10.48 1.13 -2.84
C CYS A 125 11.20 0.26 -3.86
N GLY A 126 10.48 -0.21 -4.88
CA GLY A 126 11.08 -1.02 -5.92
C GLY A 126 10.17 -1.24 -7.10
N SER A 127 10.62 -2.07 -8.03
CA SER A 127 9.84 -2.48 -9.20
C SER A 127 10.06 -3.95 -9.46
N LEU A 128 9.08 -4.78 -9.11
CA LEU A 128 9.17 -6.23 -9.27
C LEU A 128 9.23 -6.65 -10.74
N GLN A 129 8.54 -5.91 -11.62
CA GLN A 129 8.54 -6.21 -13.05
C GLN A 129 9.92 -6.00 -13.68
N ARG A 130 10.65 -4.96 -13.28
CA ARG A 130 12.00 -4.71 -13.76
C ARG A 130 12.95 -5.83 -13.34
N SER A 131 12.81 -6.32 -12.13
CA SER A 131 13.64 -7.40 -11.62
C SER A 131 13.47 -8.68 -12.45
N VAL A 132 12.27 -8.95 -12.95
CA VAL A 132 11.98 -10.14 -13.76
C VAL A 132 12.55 -9.99 -15.17
N ASN A 133 12.58 -8.78 -15.72
CA ASN A 133 12.99 -8.51 -17.10
C ASN A 133 14.47 -8.17 -17.25
N SER A 134 15.16 -8.03 -16.16
CA SER A 134 16.60 -7.75 -16.16
C SER A 134 17.49 -9.02 -16.10
#